data_cb98489c7e46ba1c4032cfe254e5cbe3
#
_entry.id   cb98489c7e46ba1c4032cfe254e5cbe3
#
_cell.length_a   1.000
_cell.length_b   1.000
_cell.length_c   1.000
_cell.angle_alpha   90.00
_cell.angle_beta   90.00
_cell.angle_gamma   90.00
#
_symmetry.space_group_name_H-M   'P 1'
#
loop_
_entity.id
_entity.type
_entity.pdbx_description
1 polymer ?
#
loop_
_entity_poly.entity_id
_entity_poly.type
_entity_poly.pdbx_seq_one_letter_code
_entity_poly.pdbx_strand_id
1 'polypeptide(L)'
;MMKKLLLATLVGMVLILGACGNQDTAGKDKKEITVGFGVGTYEEQFRNGIVPILEKEGYKVDIKSFSQNMQVNPAMKEGSIDASIFQSTAYMEGINAEIKSDMTGIAYVPGAPQGIYSVNHTTLDDVKDGTTVAVPNDPVNQERAVRIMEELGWVKVKVDAGTTDFNLNSVESDKYDIKIKVLDPAQILVSLQDVDYGVVNGNYIANANRKITEALKIENTPLEHRIIVSINKANENTQWAKDLKAAYESKAFEDYINAQEKYDGFILPDAWKNN
;
A
#
# COMPACT_ATOMS: atom_id res chain seq x y z
N MET A 1 -72.86 -20.92 -38.73
CA MET A 1 -72.88 -19.45 -38.82
C MET A 1 -72.33 -18.94 -37.47
N MET A 2 -71.08 -18.70 -37.32
CA MET A 2 -70.43 -18.00 -36.21
C MET A 2 -68.92 -18.22 -36.31
N LYS A 3 -68.31 -17.62 -37.28
CA LYS A 3 -66.85 -17.60 -37.48
C LYS A 3 -66.50 -16.31 -38.19
N LYS A 4 -66.56 -15.19 -37.55
CA LYS A 4 -65.98 -13.91 -38.05
C LYS A 4 -66.22 -12.84 -36.99
N LEU A 5 -65.54 -12.90 -35.84
CA LEU A 5 -65.38 -11.73 -34.95
C LEU A 5 -64.37 -12.02 -33.87
N LEU A 6 -63.14 -12.26 -34.27
CA LEU A 6 -62.02 -12.41 -33.34
C LEU A 6 -60.69 -12.11 -34.06
N LEU A 7 -60.61 -10.96 -34.69
CA LEU A 7 -59.39 -10.50 -35.35
C LEU A 7 -59.26 -8.96 -35.34
N ALA A 8 -59.48 -8.36 -34.21
CA ALA A 8 -59.31 -6.88 -34.12
C ALA A 8 -58.87 -6.40 -32.73
N THR A 9 -58.13 -7.17 -31.95
CA THR A 9 -57.62 -6.71 -30.65
C THR A 9 -56.21 -7.24 -30.32
N LEU A 10 -55.33 -7.30 -31.34
CA LEU A 10 -53.94 -7.72 -31.15
C LEU A 10 -52.95 -6.82 -31.87
N VAL A 11 -53.22 -5.51 -31.92
CA VAL A 11 -52.30 -4.48 -32.45
C VAL A 11 -52.30 -3.29 -31.51
N GLY A 12 -51.84 -3.46 -30.29
CA GLY A 12 -51.85 -2.35 -29.34
C GLY A 12 -50.95 -2.52 -28.11
N MET A 13 -49.99 -3.43 -28.16
CA MET A 13 -49.15 -3.67 -26.98
C MET A 13 -47.70 -4.09 -27.32
N VAL A 14 -47.09 -3.35 -28.24
CA VAL A 14 -45.66 -3.50 -28.58
C VAL A 14 -45.06 -2.11 -28.67
N LEU A 15 -45.08 -1.36 -27.61
CA LEU A 15 -44.26 -0.16 -27.42
C LEU A 15 -44.21 0.06 -25.93
N ILE A 16 -43.13 -0.26 -25.32
CA ILE A 16 -42.47 0.17 -24.08
C ILE A 16 -41.67 -1.02 -23.54
N LEU A 17 -40.72 -1.45 -24.31
CA LEU A 17 -39.50 -2.09 -23.79
C LEU A 17 -38.31 -1.37 -24.40
N GLY A 18 -38.30 -0.04 -24.29
CA GLY A 18 -37.12 0.75 -24.26
C GLY A 18 -36.47 0.46 -22.91
N ALA A 19 -35.87 -0.74 -22.77
CA ALA A 19 -34.95 -1.00 -21.69
C ALA A 19 -33.83 0.02 -21.82
N CYS A 20 -33.80 0.97 -20.91
CA CYS A 20 -32.63 1.76 -20.61
C CYS A 20 -31.47 0.80 -20.42
N GLY A 21 -30.67 0.63 -21.44
CA GLY A 21 -29.30 0.19 -21.29
C GLY A 21 -28.62 1.24 -20.44
N ASN A 22 -28.59 1.03 -19.13
CA ASN A 22 -27.69 1.70 -18.23
C ASN A 22 -26.29 1.14 -18.51
N GLN A 23 -25.74 1.55 -19.66
CA GLN A 23 -24.34 1.35 -19.94
C GLN A 23 -23.58 2.57 -19.39
N ASP A 24 -22.81 2.32 -18.34
CA ASP A 24 -21.57 3.03 -17.97
C ASP A 24 -21.63 4.55 -17.72
N THR A 25 -22.57 5.01 -16.90
CA THR A 25 -22.39 6.28 -16.16
C THR A 25 -21.96 6.09 -14.69
N ALA A 26 -21.85 4.85 -14.22
CA ALA A 26 -21.54 4.54 -12.83
C ALA A 26 -20.14 4.98 -12.35
N GLY A 27 -19.25 5.44 -13.25
CA GLY A 27 -17.90 5.84 -12.90
C GLY A 27 -17.65 7.35 -12.80
N LYS A 28 -18.47 8.20 -13.45
CA LYS A 28 -18.12 9.64 -13.58
C LYS A 28 -18.60 10.51 -12.42
N ASP A 29 -19.71 10.18 -11.79
CA ASP A 29 -20.34 10.98 -10.73
C ASP A 29 -20.45 10.23 -9.40
N LYS A 30 -19.64 9.18 -9.20
CA LYS A 30 -19.61 8.40 -7.97
C LYS A 30 -19.15 9.28 -6.80
N LYS A 31 -20.01 9.47 -5.79
CA LYS A 31 -19.73 10.21 -4.56
C LYS A 31 -19.64 9.30 -3.32
N GLU A 32 -19.69 8.00 -3.51
CA GLU A 32 -19.48 6.99 -2.46
C GLU A 32 -18.30 6.12 -2.88
N ILE A 33 -17.23 6.11 -2.06
CA ILE A 33 -16.00 5.36 -2.32
C ILE A 33 -15.65 4.48 -1.13
N THR A 34 -15.21 3.26 -1.41
CA THR A 34 -14.72 2.32 -0.40
C THR A 34 -13.21 2.22 -0.50
N VAL A 35 -12.50 2.51 0.60
CA VAL A 35 -11.04 2.50 0.63
C VAL A 35 -10.55 1.39 1.53
N GLY A 36 -9.65 0.55 1.00
CA GLY A 36 -9.08 -0.61 1.69
C GLY A 36 -7.71 -0.33 2.29
N PHE A 37 -7.48 -0.84 3.49
CA PHE A 37 -6.22 -0.72 4.21
C PHE A 37 -5.74 -2.07 4.70
N GLY A 38 -4.44 -2.29 4.57
CA GLY A 38 -3.76 -3.35 5.29
C GLY A 38 -3.38 -2.93 6.71
N VAL A 39 -2.63 -3.78 7.39
CA VAL A 39 -2.14 -3.49 8.75
C VAL A 39 -1.11 -2.36 8.73
N GLY A 40 -1.31 -1.34 9.57
CA GLY A 40 -0.36 -0.24 9.74
C GLY A 40 -1.04 1.12 9.96
N THR A 41 -0.26 2.19 9.86
CA THR A 41 -0.67 3.55 10.23
C THR A 41 -1.44 4.32 9.14
N TYR A 42 -1.51 3.80 7.90
CA TYR A 42 -2.08 4.55 6.76
C TYR A 42 -3.59 4.76 6.86
N GLU A 43 -4.32 3.84 7.50
CA GLU A 43 -5.74 4.01 7.75
C GLU A 43 -6.01 5.22 8.66
N GLU A 44 -5.18 5.40 9.69
CA GLU A 44 -5.31 6.55 10.59
C GLU A 44 -4.99 7.88 9.89
N GLN A 45 -3.93 7.93 9.05
CA GLN A 45 -3.64 9.09 8.21
C GLN A 45 -4.84 9.46 7.34
N PHE A 46 -5.46 8.46 6.72
CA PHE A 46 -6.60 8.63 5.84
C PHE A 46 -7.85 9.11 6.60
N ARG A 47 -8.20 8.46 7.70
CA ARG A 47 -9.38 8.81 8.52
C ARG A 47 -9.32 10.26 9.02
N ASN A 48 -8.17 10.65 9.52
CA ASN A 48 -8.04 11.94 10.21
C ASN A 48 -7.60 13.06 9.28
N GLY A 49 -6.86 12.76 8.21
CA GLY A 49 -6.31 13.76 7.29
C GLY A 49 -7.07 13.89 5.97
N ILE A 50 -7.50 12.78 5.37
CA ILE A 50 -8.09 12.76 4.02
C ILE A 50 -9.62 12.77 4.05
N VAL A 51 -10.26 11.93 4.90
CA VAL A 51 -11.73 11.85 4.97
C VAL A 51 -12.37 13.22 5.16
N PRO A 52 -11.92 14.11 6.08
CA PRO A 52 -12.53 15.43 6.24
C PRO A 52 -12.44 16.33 5.00
N ILE A 53 -11.43 16.12 4.14
CA ILE A 53 -11.29 16.85 2.88
C ILE A 53 -12.33 16.37 1.87
N LEU A 54 -12.43 15.05 1.69
CA LEU A 54 -13.37 14.42 0.76
C LEU A 54 -14.84 14.66 1.16
N GLU A 55 -15.15 14.62 2.45
CA GLU A 55 -16.51 14.90 2.95
C GLU A 55 -16.96 16.34 2.66
N LYS A 56 -16.05 17.33 2.73
CA LYS A 56 -16.34 18.72 2.33
C LYS A 56 -16.68 18.84 0.85
N GLU A 57 -16.16 17.92 0.01
CA GLU A 57 -16.46 17.84 -1.42
C GLU A 57 -17.69 16.96 -1.72
N GLY A 58 -18.40 16.51 -0.68
CA GLY A 58 -19.62 15.75 -0.77
C GLY A 58 -19.44 14.24 -0.99
N TYR A 59 -18.26 13.70 -0.70
CA TYR A 59 -18.04 12.25 -0.73
C TYR A 59 -18.52 11.60 0.56
N LYS A 60 -19.09 10.41 0.41
CA LYS A 60 -19.25 9.43 1.48
C LYS A 60 -18.10 8.42 1.36
N VAL A 61 -17.35 8.24 2.43
CA VAL A 61 -16.18 7.37 2.43
C VAL A 61 -16.43 6.19 3.37
N ASP A 62 -16.42 4.98 2.80
CA ASP A 62 -16.43 3.74 3.56
C ASP A 62 -14.99 3.20 3.68
N ILE A 63 -14.62 2.73 4.86
CA ILE A 63 -13.27 2.21 5.14
C ILE A 63 -13.35 0.72 5.43
N LYS A 64 -12.53 -0.07 4.72
CA LYS A 64 -12.42 -1.51 4.89
C LYS A 64 -11.02 -1.90 5.34
N SER A 65 -10.91 -2.33 6.59
CA SER A 65 -9.65 -2.79 7.18
C SER A 65 -9.48 -4.29 6.96
N PHE A 66 -8.29 -4.71 6.56
CA PHE A 66 -7.91 -6.11 6.35
C PHE A 66 -6.88 -6.53 7.40
N SER A 67 -7.04 -7.72 7.93
CA SER A 67 -6.12 -8.29 8.92
C SER A 67 -4.77 -8.74 8.33
N GLN A 68 -4.71 -8.88 7.00
CA GLN A 68 -3.52 -9.27 6.25
C GLN A 68 -3.42 -8.46 4.96
N ASN A 69 -2.24 -7.94 4.66
CA ASN A 69 -1.99 -7.13 3.46
C ASN A 69 -2.30 -7.87 2.15
N MET A 70 -2.06 -9.18 2.10
CA MET A 70 -2.33 -10.01 0.92
C MET A 70 -3.82 -10.08 0.52
N GLN A 71 -4.74 -9.71 1.40
CA GLN A 71 -6.18 -9.71 1.11
C GLN A 71 -6.64 -8.44 0.37
N VAL A 72 -5.87 -7.36 0.42
CA VAL A 72 -6.30 -6.04 -0.08
C VAL A 72 -6.38 -6.01 -1.60
N ASN A 73 -5.34 -6.48 -2.30
CA ASN A 73 -5.29 -6.43 -3.77
C ASN A 73 -6.32 -7.36 -4.46
N PRO A 74 -6.59 -8.59 -3.99
CA PRO A 74 -7.73 -9.36 -4.45
C PRO A 74 -9.06 -8.62 -4.30
N ALA A 75 -9.30 -7.96 -3.16
CA ALA A 75 -10.51 -7.19 -2.93
C ALA A 75 -10.66 -6.00 -3.90
N MET A 76 -9.54 -5.35 -4.29
CA MET A 76 -9.54 -4.31 -5.32
C MET A 76 -9.83 -4.90 -6.70
N LYS A 77 -9.19 -6.00 -7.07
CA LYS A 77 -9.43 -6.70 -8.34
C LYS A 77 -10.89 -7.10 -8.50
N GLU A 78 -11.54 -7.55 -7.43
CA GLU A 78 -12.95 -7.95 -7.40
C GLU A 78 -13.91 -6.75 -7.34
N GLY A 79 -13.40 -5.52 -7.17
CA GLY A 79 -14.20 -4.31 -7.09
C GLY A 79 -14.93 -4.12 -5.75
N SER A 80 -14.53 -4.84 -4.70
CA SER A 80 -15.10 -4.68 -3.36
C SER A 80 -14.50 -3.51 -2.58
N ILE A 81 -13.44 -2.90 -3.09
CA ILE A 81 -12.87 -1.60 -2.72
C ILE A 81 -12.49 -0.83 -3.98
N ASP A 82 -12.53 0.49 -3.92
CA ASP A 82 -12.22 1.40 -5.03
C ASP A 82 -10.76 1.84 -5.06
N ALA A 83 -10.19 2.05 -3.88
CA ALA A 83 -8.80 2.43 -3.70
C ALA A 83 -8.17 1.66 -2.54
N SER A 84 -6.85 1.61 -2.50
CA SER A 84 -6.12 1.08 -1.34
C SER A 84 -4.87 1.89 -1.04
N ILE A 85 -4.48 1.92 0.23
CA ILE A 85 -3.29 2.62 0.69
C ILE A 85 -2.55 1.73 1.69
N PHE A 86 -1.53 1.01 1.25
CA PHE A 86 -0.66 0.18 2.09
C PHE A 86 0.62 -0.26 1.38
N GLN A 87 0.69 -0.14 0.06
CA GLN A 87 1.71 -0.72 -0.80
C GLN A 87 2.51 0.32 -1.57
N SER A 88 3.70 -0.08 -1.99
CA SER A 88 4.54 0.67 -2.92
C SER A 88 4.23 0.31 -4.38
N THR A 89 4.79 1.10 -5.31
CA THR A 89 4.69 0.81 -6.74
C THR A 89 5.26 -0.58 -7.08
N ALA A 90 6.46 -0.90 -6.60
CA ALA A 90 7.09 -2.20 -6.86
C ALA A 90 6.26 -3.38 -6.31
N TYR A 91 5.68 -3.24 -5.09
CA TYR A 91 4.81 -4.27 -4.55
C TYR A 91 3.53 -4.44 -5.39
N MET A 92 2.88 -3.33 -5.78
CA MET A 92 1.69 -3.34 -6.63
C MET A 92 1.95 -4.02 -7.98
N GLU A 93 3.07 -3.69 -8.63
CA GLU A 93 3.45 -4.27 -9.93
C GLU A 93 3.70 -5.78 -9.83
N GLY A 94 4.39 -6.23 -8.78
CA GLY A 94 4.57 -7.66 -8.50
C GLY A 94 3.23 -8.39 -8.33
N ILE A 95 2.31 -7.83 -7.56
CA ILE A 95 0.97 -8.41 -7.38
C ILE A 95 0.14 -8.34 -8.67
N ASN A 96 0.23 -7.23 -9.45
CA ASN A 96 -0.44 -7.15 -10.75
C ASN A 96 -0.06 -8.32 -11.66
N ALA A 97 1.23 -8.67 -11.70
CA ALA A 97 1.72 -9.81 -12.49
C ALA A 97 1.19 -11.15 -11.94
N GLU A 98 1.21 -11.34 -10.63
CA GLU A 98 0.80 -12.58 -9.97
C GLU A 98 -0.69 -12.88 -10.14
N ILE A 99 -1.55 -11.92 -9.77
CA ILE A 99 -3.01 -12.12 -9.79
C ILE A 99 -3.67 -11.66 -11.10
N LYS A 100 -2.89 -11.21 -12.10
CA LYS A 100 -3.38 -10.67 -13.38
C LYS A 100 -4.40 -9.55 -13.17
N SER A 101 -4.02 -8.54 -12.42
CA SER A 101 -4.76 -7.30 -12.22
C SER A 101 -4.09 -6.14 -12.95
N ASP A 102 -4.79 -4.99 -13.04
CA ASP A 102 -4.30 -3.78 -13.68
C ASP A 102 -4.53 -2.59 -12.73
N MET A 103 -3.81 -2.63 -11.61
CA MET A 103 -3.82 -1.52 -10.65
C MET A 103 -2.76 -0.48 -11.03
N THR A 104 -3.01 0.77 -10.69
CA THR A 104 -2.11 1.90 -10.90
C THR A 104 -2.05 2.81 -9.68
N GLY A 105 -0.91 3.47 -9.47
CA GLY A 105 -0.74 4.51 -8.44
C GLY A 105 -1.19 5.87 -8.96
N ILE A 106 -1.91 6.64 -8.14
CA ILE A 106 -2.38 7.98 -8.50
C ILE A 106 -1.76 9.11 -7.67
N ALA A 107 -1.26 8.81 -6.49
CA ALA A 107 -0.58 9.77 -5.62
C ALA A 107 0.43 9.05 -4.72
N TYR A 108 1.48 9.76 -4.30
CA TYR A 108 2.34 9.32 -3.21
C TYR A 108 1.73 9.71 -1.86
N VAL A 109 1.99 8.87 -0.86
CA VAL A 109 1.50 9.02 0.51
C VAL A 109 2.70 9.27 1.42
N PRO A 110 2.57 10.05 2.51
CA PRO A 110 3.61 10.10 3.55
C PRO A 110 3.93 8.69 4.02
N GLY A 111 5.07 8.16 3.60
CA GLY A 111 5.43 6.75 3.74
C GLY A 111 6.59 6.54 4.71
N ALA A 112 6.50 5.51 5.50
CA ALA A 112 7.54 5.16 6.45
C ALA A 112 8.63 4.30 5.79
N PRO A 113 9.92 4.69 5.87
CA PRO A 113 11.03 3.87 5.40
C PRO A 113 11.16 2.59 6.24
N GLN A 114 11.85 1.60 5.71
CA GLN A 114 12.34 0.49 6.53
C GLN A 114 13.51 0.95 7.41
N GLY A 115 13.70 0.26 8.53
CA GLY A 115 14.87 0.49 9.38
C GLY A 115 15.30 -0.77 10.13
N ILE A 116 16.56 -0.78 10.55
CA ILE A 116 17.10 -1.82 11.45
C ILE A 116 16.87 -1.39 12.89
N TYR A 117 16.22 -2.25 13.63
CA TYR A 117 15.93 -2.08 15.05
C TYR A 117 16.48 -3.23 15.87
N SER A 118 16.76 -2.98 17.14
CA SER A 118 17.11 -4.00 18.12
C SER A 118 16.59 -3.60 19.50
N VAL A 119 16.35 -4.59 20.35
CA VAL A 119 16.15 -4.41 21.80
C VAL A 119 17.33 -4.97 22.59
N ASN A 120 18.18 -5.74 21.94
CA ASN A 120 19.34 -6.41 22.54
C ASN A 120 20.66 -5.66 22.31
N HIS A 121 20.70 -4.78 21.29
CA HIS A 121 21.87 -4.02 20.88
C HIS A 121 21.55 -2.54 20.71
N THR A 122 22.49 -1.68 21.05
CA THR A 122 22.37 -0.21 20.90
C THR A 122 23.19 0.33 19.73
N THR A 123 23.96 -0.53 19.05
CA THR A 123 24.82 -0.19 17.91
C THR A 123 24.82 -1.32 16.89
N LEU A 124 25.15 -0.99 15.64
CA LEU A 124 25.37 -1.95 14.58
C LEU A 124 26.76 -2.59 14.62
N ASP A 125 27.67 -2.06 15.45
CA ASP A 125 29.06 -2.58 15.61
C ASP A 125 29.09 -3.87 16.40
N ASP A 126 28.01 -4.25 17.10
CA ASP A 126 27.92 -5.51 17.87
C ASP A 126 27.73 -6.75 16.97
N VAL A 127 27.59 -6.56 15.65
CA VAL A 127 27.39 -7.64 14.68
C VAL A 127 28.64 -8.53 14.61
N LYS A 128 28.40 -9.84 14.54
CA LYS A 128 29.44 -10.90 14.49
C LYS A 128 28.89 -12.16 13.81
N ASP A 129 29.76 -13.16 13.62
CA ASP A 129 29.33 -14.47 13.14
C ASP A 129 28.23 -15.07 14.03
N GLY A 130 27.17 -15.55 13.37
CA GLY A 130 25.99 -16.12 14.03
C GLY A 130 24.94 -15.09 14.42
N THR A 131 25.15 -13.77 14.19
CA THR A 131 24.14 -12.73 14.41
C THR A 131 22.87 -13.06 13.65
N THR A 132 21.73 -12.97 14.34
CA THR A 132 20.40 -13.25 13.80
C THR A 132 19.69 -11.96 13.38
N VAL A 133 19.16 -11.91 12.13
CA VAL A 133 18.42 -10.77 11.61
C VAL A 133 17.06 -11.21 11.07
N ALA A 134 15.97 -10.67 11.64
CA ALA A 134 14.63 -10.91 11.12
C ALA A 134 14.36 -9.99 9.93
N VAL A 135 13.79 -10.55 8.85
CA VAL A 135 13.42 -9.82 7.61
C VAL A 135 12.02 -10.22 7.16
N PRO A 136 11.32 -9.37 6.36
CA PRO A 136 10.01 -9.68 5.79
C PRO A 136 9.98 -10.94 4.93
N ASN A 137 8.82 -11.60 4.87
CA ASN A 137 8.62 -12.81 4.07
C ASN A 137 8.13 -12.54 2.63
N ASP A 138 7.66 -11.32 2.32
CA ASP A 138 7.33 -10.96 0.96
C ASP A 138 8.59 -10.53 0.19
N PRO A 139 8.73 -10.95 -1.10
CA PRO A 139 9.98 -10.76 -1.84
C PRO A 139 10.42 -9.30 -1.96
N VAL A 140 9.47 -8.36 -2.13
CA VAL A 140 9.79 -6.94 -2.34
C VAL A 140 10.37 -6.31 -1.07
N ASN A 141 9.71 -6.50 0.08
CA ASN A 141 10.21 -5.96 1.34
C ASN A 141 11.41 -6.74 1.87
N GLN A 142 11.52 -8.04 1.53
CA GLN A 142 12.68 -8.86 1.85
C GLN A 142 13.93 -8.37 1.11
N GLU A 143 13.83 -8.07 -0.19
CA GLU A 143 14.94 -7.49 -0.94
C GLU A 143 15.40 -6.17 -0.32
N ARG A 144 14.47 -5.25 -0.04
CA ARG A 144 14.79 -3.97 0.62
C ARG A 144 15.55 -4.19 1.93
N ALA A 145 15.09 -5.12 2.77
CA ALA A 145 15.72 -5.43 4.04
C ALA A 145 17.17 -5.91 3.84
N VAL A 146 17.39 -6.80 2.89
CA VAL A 146 18.69 -7.33 2.58
C VAL A 146 19.61 -6.27 1.96
N ARG A 147 19.09 -5.34 1.17
CA ARG A 147 19.87 -4.20 0.62
C ARG A 147 20.38 -3.28 1.72
N ILE A 148 19.61 -3.05 2.79
CA ILE A 148 20.11 -2.32 3.96
C ILE A 148 21.29 -3.06 4.61
N MET A 149 21.20 -4.38 4.71
CA MET A 149 22.31 -5.22 5.25
C MET A 149 23.53 -5.20 4.33
N GLU A 150 23.33 -5.16 3.01
CA GLU A 150 24.40 -5.04 2.01
C GLU A 150 25.11 -3.69 2.11
N GLU A 151 24.39 -2.58 2.27
CA GLU A 151 24.98 -1.26 2.53
C GLU A 151 25.89 -1.23 3.78
N LEU A 152 25.58 -2.09 4.76
CA LEU A 152 26.39 -2.22 5.99
C LEU A 152 27.55 -3.20 5.83
N GLY A 153 27.69 -3.86 4.66
CA GLY A 153 28.70 -4.89 4.42
C GLY A 153 28.46 -6.18 5.23
N TRP A 154 27.23 -6.43 5.67
CA TRP A 154 26.89 -7.66 6.38
C TRP A 154 26.70 -8.83 5.44
N VAL A 155 26.15 -8.58 4.27
CA VAL A 155 25.87 -9.56 3.20
C VAL A 155 26.22 -8.99 1.84
N LYS A 156 26.26 -9.86 0.81
CA LYS A 156 26.32 -9.51 -0.61
C LYS A 156 25.12 -10.09 -1.32
N VAL A 157 24.56 -9.31 -2.25
CA VAL A 157 23.46 -9.75 -3.12
C VAL A 157 23.98 -9.93 -4.54
N LYS A 158 23.80 -11.13 -5.12
CA LYS A 158 24.33 -11.49 -6.46
C LYS A 158 23.51 -11.02 -7.65
N VAL A 159 22.34 -10.45 -7.40
CA VAL A 159 21.44 -9.95 -8.44
C VAL A 159 21.28 -8.45 -8.31
N ASP A 160 21.01 -7.77 -9.44
CA ASP A 160 20.76 -6.34 -9.43
C ASP A 160 19.47 -5.99 -8.66
N ALA A 161 19.44 -4.80 -8.08
CA ALA A 161 18.29 -4.32 -7.33
C ALA A 161 17.04 -4.17 -8.22
N GLY A 162 15.87 -4.52 -7.67
CA GLY A 162 14.58 -4.37 -8.36
C GLY A 162 14.34 -5.41 -9.46
N THR A 163 15.14 -6.47 -9.53
CA THR A 163 14.90 -7.57 -10.47
C THR A 163 13.92 -8.59 -9.89
N THR A 164 13.18 -9.28 -10.76
CA THR A 164 12.31 -10.41 -10.37
C THR A 164 13.09 -11.65 -9.93
N ASP A 165 14.41 -11.64 -10.06
CA ASP A 165 15.29 -12.78 -9.78
C ASP A 165 15.74 -12.81 -8.31
N PHE A 166 15.42 -11.78 -7.52
CA PHE A 166 15.78 -11.75 -6.12
C PHE A 166 15.10 -12.87 -5.33
N ASN A 167 15.89 -13.60 -4.59
CA ASN A 167 15.48 -14.52 -3.53
C ASN A 167 16.66 -14.73 -2.57
N LEU A 168 16.40 -15.31 -1.40
CA LEU A 168 17.46 -15.46 -0.39
C LEU A 168 18.64 -16.37 -0.81
N ASN A 169 18.50 -17.19 -1.86
CA ASN A 169 19.63 -17.95 -2.42
C ASN A 169 20.61 -17.05 -3.18
N SER A 170 20.19 -15.82 -3.55
CA SER A 170 21.09 -14.82 -4.13
C SER A 170 21.87 -14.02 -3.09
N VAL A 171 21.65 -14.28 -1.79
CA VAL A 171 22.28 -13.57 -0.67
C VAL A 171 23.41 -14.44 -0.11
N GLU A 172 24.59 -13.88 0.00
CA GLU A 172 25.76 -14.53 0.60
C GLU A 172 26.26 -13.72 1.79
N SER A 173 26.87 -14.42 2.74
CA SER A 173 27.65 -13.78 3.79
C SER A 173 28.77 -12.93 3.18
N ASP A 174 29.00 -11.72 3.69
CA ASP A 174 30.17 -10.91 3.32
C ASP A 174 31.18 -10.92 4.48
N LYS A 175 31.06 -9.96 5.38
CA LYS A 175 32.01 -9.83 6.52
C LYS A 175 31.67 -10.78 7.66
N TYR A 176 30.39 -11.16 7.81
CA TYR A 176 29.91 -11.97 8.93
C TYR A 176 28.97 -13.08 8.45
N ASP A 177 28.93 -14.22 9.16
CA ASP A 177 27.93 -15.28 8.92
C ASP A 177 26.59 -14.91 9.55
N ILE A 178 25.77 -14.16 8.82
CA ILE A 178 24.45 -13.68 9.28
C ILE A 178 23.39 -14.78 9.14
N LYS A 179 22.61 -14.98 10.19
CA LYS A 179 21.47 -15.90 10.21
C LYS A 179 20.17 -15.14 9.94
N ILE A 180 19.68 -15.19 8.71
CA ILE A 180 18.44 -14.53 8.32
C ILE A 180 17.24 -15.34 8.81
N LYS A 181 16.33 -14.71 9.55
CA LYS A 181 15.01 -15.24 9.95
C LYS A 181 13.91 -14.55 9.17
N VAL A 182 13.16 -15.32 8.39
CA VAL A 182 12.04 -14.81 7.56
C VAL A 182 10.76 -14.83 8.37
N LEU A 183 10.10 -13.69 8.53
CA LEU A 183 8.89 -13.54 9.33
C LEU A 183 7.83 -12.71 8.57
N ASP A 184 6.57 -12.86 8.95
CA ASP A 184 5.53 -11.91 8.55
C ASP A 184 5.93 -10.50 9.01
N PRO A 185 5.84 -9.47 8.15
CA PRO A 185 6.24 -8.11 8.50
C PRO A 185 5.61 -7.58 9.80
N ALA A 186 4.34 -7.93 10.06
CA ALA A 186 3.65 -7.52 11.28
C ALA A 186 4.21 -8.21 12.56
N GLN A 187 4.97 -9.30 12.41
CA GLN A 187 5.54 -10.05 13.54
C GLN A 187 6.95 -9.62 13.87
N ILE A 188 7.68 -8.95 12.96
CA ILE A 188 9.11 -8.65 13.17
C ILE A 188 9.30 -7.76 14.41
N LEU A 189 8.46 -6.73 14.59
CA LEU A 189 8.59 -5.81 15.73
C LEU A 189 8.48 -6.52 17.10
N VAL A 190 7.52 -7.45 17.22
CA VAL A 190 7.33 -8.20 18.48
C VAL A 190 8.42 -9.28 18.66
N SER A 191 9.03 -9.73 17.58
CA SER A 191 10.09 -10.75 17.60
C SER A 191 11.49 -10.18 17.89
N LEU A 192 11.64 -8.85 18.06
CA LEU A 192 12.95 -8.22 18.31
C LEU A 192 13.63 -8.73 19.59
N GLN A 193 12.88 -9.25 20.56
CA GLN A 193 13.46 -9.89 21.76
C GLN A 193 14.11 -11.25 21.49
N ASP A 194 13.76 -11.92 20.36
CA ASP A 194 14.18 -13.27 19.99
C ASP A 194 15.26 -13.29 18.88
N VAL A 195 15.71 -12.10 18.44
CA VAL A 195 16.73 -11.89 17.42
C VAL A 195 17.68 -10.79 17.84
N ASP A 196 18.86 -10.74 17.22
CA ASP A 196 19.82 -9.66 17.49
C ASP A 196 19.35 -8.36 16.86
N TYR A 197 18.86 -8.41 15.61
CA TYR A 197 18.30 -7.27 14.87
C TYR A 197 17.06 -7.68 14.09
N GLY A 198 16.23 -6.70 13.74
CA GLY A 198 15.11 -6.88 12.82
C GLY A 198 14.99 -5.70 11.86
N VAL A 199 14.76 -5.99 10.59
CA VAL A 199 14.42 -4.97 9.61
C VAL A 199 12.91 -4.82 9.59
N VAL A 200 12.41 -3.71 10.12
CA VAL A 200 10.99 -3.46 10.33
C VAL A 200 10.51 -2.41 9.32
N ASN A 201 9.40 -2.66 8.66
CA ASN A 201 8.73 -1.63 7.86
C ASN A 201 8.20 -0.54 8.81
N GLY A 202 8.55 0.71 8.56
CA GLY A 202 8.31 1.81 9.50
C GLY A 202 6.84 2.07 9.83
N ASN A 203 5.88 1.66 8.96
CA ASN A 203 4.46 1.74 9.28
C ASN A 203 4.07 0.92 10.53
N TYR A 204 4.74 -0.19 10.82
CA TYR A 204 4.51 -0.97 12.06
C TYR A 204 5.12 -0.27 13.27
N ILE A 205 6.24 0.43 13.11
CA ILE A 205 6.85 1.26 14.16
C ILE A 205 5.88 2.39 14.54
N ALA A 206 5.40 3.15 13.56
CA ALA A 206 4.44 4.23 13.78
C ALA A 206 3.11 3.73 14.37
N ASN A 207 2.62 2.58 13.90
CA ASN A 207 1.40 1.95 14.43
C ASN A 207 1.55 1.52 15.91
N ALA A 208 2.76 1.20 16.33
CA ALA A 208 3.09 0.92 17.73
C ALA A 208 3.37 2.18 18.56
N ASN A 209 3.08 3.38 18.04
CA ASN A 209 3.39 4.68 18.63
C ASN A 209 4.88 4.87 18.97
N ARG A 210 5.77 4.27 18.18
CA ARG A 210 7.22 4.44 18.27
C ARG A 210 7.70 5.35 17.13
N LYS A 211 8.88 5.96 17.33
CA LYS A 211 9.48 6.86 16.33
C LYS A 211 10.34 6.07 15.34
N ILE A 212 10.23 6.38 14.05
CA ILE A 212 11.09 5.81 12.99
C ILE A 212 12.56 6.10 13.27
N THR A 213 12.84 7.27 13.87
CA THR A 213 14.19 7.73 14.25
C THR A 213 14.84 6.90 15.36
N GLU A 214 14.12 5.96 15.99
CA GLU A 214 14.71 4.98 16.91
C GLU A 214 15.51 3.88 16.19
N ALA A 215 15.42 3.80 14.86
CA ALA A 215 16.19 2.84 14.08
C ALA A 215 17.69 3.09 14.20
N LEU A 216 18.45 2.01 14.29
CA LEU A 216 19.93 2.05 14.25
C LEU A 216 20.44 2.41 12.83
N LYS A 217 19.66 2.08 11.81
CA LYS A 217 19.86 2.47 10.41
C LYS A 217 18.50 2.62 9.77
N ILE A 218 18.29 3.72 9.04
CA ILE A 218 17.10 3.96 8.21
C ILE A 218 17.50 3.76 6.74
N GLU A 219 16.62 3.14 5.99
CA GLU A 219 16.72 2.93 4.55
C GLU A 219 16.75 4.27 3.79
N ASN A 220 17.56 4.37 2.75
CA ASN A 220 17.37 5.38 1.72
C ASN A 220 16.37 4.84 0.69
N THR A 221 15.07 5.03 0.95
CA THR A 221 13.99 4.39 0.20
C THR A 221 13.96 4.83 -1.26
N PRO A 222 14.20 3.92 -2.24
CA PRO A 222 14.05 4.22 -3.65
C PRO A 222 12.60 4.61 -4.01
N LEU A 223 12.43 5.32 -5.13
CA LEU A 223 11.13 5.87 -5.54
C LEU A 223 10.05 4.80 -5.70
N GLU A 224 10.40 3.66 -6.28
CA GLU A 224 9.51 2.52 -6.52
C GLU A 224 9.01 1.85 -5.23
N HIS A 225 9.68 2.12 -4.10
CA HIS A 225 9.29 1.62 -2.79
C HIS A 225 8.53 2.63 -1.93
N ARG A 226 8.26 3.83 -2.46
CA ARG A 226 7.39 4.80 -1.78
C ARG A 226 5.94 4.35 -1.83
N ILE A 227 5.21 4.64 -0.76
CA ILE A 227 3.80 4.25 -0.61
C ILE A 227 2.91 5.09 -1.53
N ILE A 228 1.93 4.43 -2.14
CA ILE A 228 1.01 5.04 -3.10
C ILE A 228 -0.45 4.83 -2.70
N VAL A 229 -1.29 5.73 -3.19
CA VAL A 229 -2.72 5.47 -3.36
C VAL A 229 -2.88 4.68 -4.65
N SER A 230 -3.34 3.44 -4.56
CA SER A 230 -3.58 2.58 -5.72
C SER A 230 -5.06 2.38 -6.00
N ILE A 231 -5.40 2.32 -7.29
CA ILE A 231 -6.75 2.11 -7.83
C ILE A 231 -6.69 1.14 -9.01
N ASN A 232 -7.83 0.60 -9.44
CA ASN A 232 -7.90 -0.05 -10.75
C ASN A 232 -7.72 1.00 -11.85
N LYS A 233 -6.85 0.75 -12.81
CA LYS A 233 -6.49 1.69 -13.90
C LYS A 233 -7.67 2.20 -14.71
N ALA A 234 -8.71 1.38 -14.86
CA ALA A 234 -9.96 1.79 -15.51
C ALA A 234 -10.60 3.02 -14.84
N ASN A 235 -10.29 3.29 -13.57
CA ASN A 235 -10.84 4.40 -12.79
C ASN A 235 -9.94 5.66 -12.79
N GLU A 236 -8.75 5.62 -13.38
CA GLU A 236 -7.74 6.68 -13.30
C GLU A 236 -8.25 8.06 -13.75
N ASN A 237 -9.16 8.09 -14.72
CA ASN A 237 -9.71 9.33 -15.27
C ASN A 237 -11.05 9.75 -14.65
N THR A 238 -11.56 9.04 -13.65
CA THR A 238 -12.80 9.39 -12.95
C THR A 238 -12.62 10.63 -12.07
N GLN A 239 -13.71 11.32 -11.78
CA GLN A 239 -13.66 12.52 -10.94
C GLN A 239 -13.23 12.15 -9.51
N TRP A 240 -13.77 11.07 -8.94
CA TRP A 240 -13.42 10.66 -7.58
C TRP A 240 -11.92 10.30 -7.42
N ALA A 241 -11.28 9.71 -8.45
CA ALA A 241 -9.85 9.41 -8.41
C ALA A 241 -9.00 10.68 -8.44
N LYS A 242 -9.42 11.69 -9.23
CA LYS A 242 -8.78 13.01 -9.28
C LYS A 242 -8.92 13.76 -7.96
N ASP A 243 -10.12 13.73 -7.36
CA ASP A 243 -10.39 14.39 -6.08
C ASP A 243 -9.64 13.71 -4.94
N LEU A 244 -9.56 12.37 -4.94
CA LEU A 244 -8.76 11.61 -3.99
C LEU A 244 -7.27 11.94 -4.11
N LYS A 245 -6.73 12.03 -5.35
CA LYS A 245 -5.36 12.48 -5.60
C LYS A 245 -5.15 13.90 -5.06
N ALA A 246 -6.04 14.84 -5.41
CA ALA A 246 -5.95 16.22 -4.96
C ALA A 246 -5.99 16.35 -3.44
N ALA A 247 -6.78 15.52 -2.75
CA ALA A 247 -6.82 15.49 -1.29
C ALA A 247 -5.44 15.10 -0.71
N TYR A 248 -4.75 14.09 -1.26
CA TYR A 248 -3.40 13.70 -0.83
C TYR A 248 -2.33 14.75 -1.15
N GLU A 249 -2.49 15.52 -2.21
CA GLU A 249 -1.56 16.58 -2.63
C GLU A 249 -1.87 17.93 -1.97
N SER A 250 -2.94 18.02 -1.18
CA SER A 250 -3.42 19.27 -0.60
C SER A 250 -2.57 19.76 0.57
N LYS A 251 -2.50 21.11 0.70
CA LYS A 251 -1.89 21.78 1.86
C LYS A 251 -2.55 21.38 3.19
N ALA A 252 -3.85 21.11 3.19
CA ALA A 252 -4.57 20.70 4.39
C ALA A 252 -4.10 19.34 4.92
N PHE A 253 -3.80 18.40 4.02
CA PHE A 253 -3.25 17.11 4.43
C PHE A 253 -1.77 17.22 4.84
N GLU A 254 -0.97 18.03 4.13
CA GLU A 254 0.40 18.33 4.52
C GLU A 254 0.45 18.90 5.94
N ASP A 255 -0.39 19.90 6.26
CA ASP A 255 -0.46 20.52 7.60
C ASP A 255 -0.87 19.51 8.67
N TYR A 256 -1.81 18.60 8.36
CA TYR A 256 -2.20 17.53 9.27
C TYR A 256 -1.02 16.60 9.59
N ILE A 257 -0.27 16.16 8.60
CA ILE A 257 0.88 15.27 8.78
C ILE A 257 1.99 15.96 9.58
N ASN A 258 2.34 17.19 9.22
CA ASN A 258 3.40 17.96 9.87
C ASN A 258 3.09 18.32 11.34
N ALA A 259 1.83 18.31 11.72
CA ALA A 259 1.41 18.53 13.11
C ALA A 259 1.53 17.27 14.00
N GLN A 260 1.90 16.11 13.45
CA GLN A 260 1.92 14.82 14.18
C GLN A 260 3.35 14.30 14.35
N GLU A 261 3.90 14.36 15.56
CA GLU A 261 5.27 13.86 15.85
C GLU A 261 5.51 12.39 15.48
N LYS A 262 4.45 11.56 15.45
CA LYS A 262 4.55 10.14 15.08
C LYS A 262 4.91 9.91 13.61
N TYR A 263 4.77 10.94 12.75
CA TYR A 263 5.16 10.89 11.35
C TYR A 263 6.53 11.53 11.10
N ASP A 264 7.26 11.91 12.16
CA ASP A 264 8.65 12.35 12.03
C ASP A 264 9.50 11.26 11.39
N GLY A 265 10.27 11.63 10.37
CA GLY A 265 11.08 10.69 9.60
C GLY A 265 10.34 9.98 8.46
N PHE A 266 9.05 10.27 8.22
CA PHE A 266 8.35 9.81 7.04
C PHE A 266 8.87 10.50 5.79
N ILE A 267 8.84 9.78 4.67
CA ILE A 267 9.13 10.32 3.34
C ILE A 267 7.88 11.03 2.85
N LEU A 268 7.98 12.34 2.68
CA LEU A 268 6.86 13.16 2.25
C LEU A 268 6.73 13.17 0.73
N PRO A 269 5.50 13.31 0.18
CA PRO A 269 5.26 13.43 -1.25
C PRO A 269 5.99 14.61 -1.86
N ASP A 270 6.64 14.42 -3.03
CA ASP A 270 7.32 15.51 -3.73
C ASP A 270 6.36 16.60 -4.23
N ALA A 271 5.07 16.27 -4.41
CA ALA A 271 4.03 17.22 -4.78
C ALA A 271 3.91 18.40 -3.77
N TRP A 272 4.21 18.14 -2.49
CA TRP A 272 4.14 19.17 -1.44
C TRP A 272 5.27 20.20 -1.49
N LYS A 273 6.37 19.93 -2.21
CA LYS A 273 7.47 20.89 -2.36
C LYS A 273 7.06 22.17 -3.12
N ASN A 274 5.90 22.15 -3.77
CA ASN A 274 5.38 23.26 -4.57
C ASN A 274 4.14 23.92 -3.95
N ASN A 275 3.75 23.55 -2.73
CA ASN A 275 2.60 24.10 -2.00
C ASN A 275 2.92 25.42 -1.29
#